data_a6eb35bdaab16acc42b5becf65ddff55
#
_entry.id   a6eb35bdaab16acc42b5becf65ddff55
#
_cell.length_a   1.000
_cell.length_b   1.000
_cell.length_c   1.000
_cell.angle_alpha   90.00
_cell.angle_beta   90.00
_cell.angle_gamma   90.00
#
_symmetry.space_group_name_H-M   'P 1'
#
loop_
_entity.id
_entity.type
_entity.pdbx_description
1 polymer ?
#
loop_
_entity_poly.entity_id
_entity_poly.type
_entity_poly.pdbx_seq_one_letter_code
_entity_poly.pdbx_strand_id
1 'polypeptide(L)'
;MLLLAFDTATPVITVAVHDGERVVGEASGEGAMAHGELLAPAIRDAMARAGAAMADLTDVAVGVGPGPFTGLRVGVVTALTLASTLGLVSHGVCSLDIVAADVQAEGEFLVATDARRKEVYWARYGGGHVRLDGPHVLKPADLALQHPDLPAYGQGAHLYDGVLRAAGEAGDPRAAALAALVVSGRAIEVPLEPLYLRRPDAVPQGVSKRA
;
A
#
# COMPACT_ATOMS: atom_id res chain seq x y z
N MET A 1 -15.01 16.30 7.54
CA MET A 1 -13.93 15.58 6.82
C MET A 1 -14.56 14.56 5.89
N LEU A 2 -14.24 14.59 4.62
CA LEU A 2 -14.55 13.51 3.68
C LEU A 2 -13.23 13.11 3.02
N LEU A 3 -12.74 11.92 3.35
CA LEU A 3 -11.43 11.40 2.95
C LEU A 3 -11.57 10.35 1.86
N LEU A 4 -10.90 10.53 0.74
CA LEU A 4 -10.68 9.49 -0.27
C LEU A 4 -9.34 8.80 0.00
N ALA A 5 -9.36 7.49 0.24
CA ALA A 5 -8.16 6.70 0.45
C ALA A 5 -8.01 5.63 -0.64
N PHE A 6 -6.78 5.33 -1.07
CA PHE A 6 -6.51 4.22 -2.00
C PHE A 6 -5.07 3.71 -1.91
N ASP A 7 -4.89 2.45 -2.30
CA ASP A 7 -3.57 1.83 -2.45
C ASP A 7 -3.46 1.12 -3.79
N THR A 8 -2.27 1.18 -4.39
CA THR A 8 -1.94 0.57 -5.69
C THR A 8 -0.58 -0.13 -5.66
N ALA A 9 -0.09 -0.45 -4.45
CA ALA A 9 1.22 -1.07 -4.24
C ALA A 9 1.24 -2.59 -4.51
N THR A 10 0.09 -3.22 -4.69
CA THR A 10 -0.08 -4.63 -5.04
C THR A 10 -0.91 -4.78 -6.30
N PRO A 11 -1.06 -6.00 -6.87
CA PRO A 11 -1.97 -6.20 -8.00
C PRO A 11 -3.43 -5.85 -7.72
N VAL A 12 -3.82 -5.81 -6.45
CA VAL A 12 -5.15 -5.40 -6.01
C VAL A 12 -5.15 -3.90 -5.74
N ILE A 13 -6.01 -3.17 -6.44
CA ILE A 13 -6.29 -1.76 -6.15
C ILE A 13 -7.43 -1.72 -5.14
N THR A 14 -7.25 -0.98 -4.07
CA THR A 14 -8.28 -0.74 -3.07
C THR A 14 -8.61 0.74 -2.99
N VAL A 15 -9.87 1.08 -2.84
CA VAL A 15 -10.37 2.45 -2.69
C VAL A 15 -11.42 2.50 -1.60
N ALA A 16 -11.38 3.52 -0.74
CA ALA A 16 -12.38 3.76 0.29
C ALA A 16 -12.68 5.27 0.42
N VAL A 17 -13.92 5.57 0.77
CA VAL A 17 -14.36 6.91 1.16
C VAL A 17 -14.78 6.85 2.62
N HIS A 18 -14.25 7.74 3.44
CA HIS A 18 -14.50 7.81 4.88
C HIS A 18 -15.03 9.19 5.26
N ASP A 19 -16.14 9.26 6.01
CA ASP A 19 -16.81 10.50 6.38
C ASP A 19 -16.29 11.17 7.67
N GLY A 20 -15.26 10.56 8.27
CA GLY A 20 -14.70 10.96 9.57
C GLY A 20 -15.16 10.04 10.71
N GLU A 21 -16.27 9.31 10.55
CA GLU A 21 -16.81 8.37 11.54
C GLU A 21 -16.69 6.92 11.06
N ARG A 22 -16.95 6.67 9.76
CA ARG A 22 -16.95 5.34 9.15
C ARG A 22 -16.62 5.37 7.66
N VAL A 23 -16.33 4.21 7.12
CA VAL A 23 -16.27 4.01 5.68
C VAL A 23 -17.68 4.04 5.09
N VAL A 24 -17.91 4.92 4.12
CA VAL A 24 -19.22 5.12 3.47
C VAL A 24 -19.25 4.65 2.01
N GLY A 25 -18.08 4.33 1.43
CA GLY A 25 -17.98 3.76 0.09
C GLY A 25 -16.68 3.01 -0.07
N GLU A 26 -16.72 1.84 -0.70
CA GLU A 26 -15.55 1.02 -1.03
C GLU A 26 -15.65 0.48 -2.44
N ALA A 27 -14.52 0.35 -3.10
CA ALA A 27 -14.37 -0.34 -4.36
C ALA A 27 -12.99 -0.98 -4.46
N SER A 28 -12.86 -2.00 -5.27
CA SER A 28 -11.60 -2.66 -5.57
C SER A 28 -11.53 -3.06 -7.03
N GLY A 29 -10.31 -3.23 -7.52
CA GLY A 29 -10.03 -3.77 -8.84
C GLY A 29 -8.81 -4.66 -8.79
N GLU A 30 -8.79 -5.73 -9.57
CA GLU A 30 -7.65 -6.64 -9.64
C GLU A 30 -7.09 -6.67 -11.06
N GLY A 31 -5.78 -6.46 -11.19
CA GLY A 31 -5.10 -6.52 -12.48
C GLY A 31 -3.67 -6.02 -12.42
N ALA A 32 -2.72 -6.94 -12.47
CA ALA A 32 -1.29 -6.66 -12.29
C ALA A 32 -0.66 -5.64 -13.26
N MET A 33 -1.31 -5.34 -14.38
CA MET A 33 -0.82 -4.38 -15.40
C MET A 33 -1.84 -3.29 -15.75
N ALA A 34 -2.99 -3.25 -15.11
CA ALA A 34 -4.11 -2.37 -15.45
C ALA A 34 -4.36 -1.24 -14.42
N HIS A 35 -3.41 -0.96 -13.53
CA HIS A 35 -3.60 0.05 -12.47
C HIS A 35 -4.08 1.41 -13.00
N GLY A 36 -3.52 1.86 -14.13
CA GLY A 36 -3.91 3.12 -14.76
C GLY A 36 -5.35 3.13 -15.30
N GLU A 37 -5.85 1.97 -15.68
CA GLU A 37 -7.21 1.80 -16.23
C GLU A 37 -8.25 1.52 -15.14
N LEU A 38 -7.83 0.92 -14.01
CA LEU A 38 -8.72 0.46 -12.96
C LEU A 38 -8.93 1.48 -11.83
N LEU A 39 -7.93 2.32 -11.51
CA LEU A 39 -8.01 3.22 -10.35
C LEU A 39 -9.12 4.27 -10.51
N ALA A 40 -9.21 4.94 -11.65
CA ALA A 40 -10.23 5.98 -11.86
C ALA A 40 -11.67 5.44 -11.83
N PRO A 41 -12.00 4.28 -12.46
CA PRO A 41 -13.28 3.60 -12.25
C PRO A 41 -13.55 3.24 -10.78
N ALA A 42 -12.57 2.66 -10.07
CA ALA A 42 -12.73 2.30 -8.67
C ALA A 42 -13.01 3.52 -7.77
N ILE A 43 -12.31 4.65 -8.00
CA ILE A 43 -12.60 5.91 -7.29
C ILE A 43 -14.03 6.35 -7.56
N ARG A 44 -14.47 6.37 -8.82
CA ARG A 44 -15.84 6.75 -9.18
C ARG A 44 -16.88 5.87 -8.52
N ASP A 45 -16.64 4.55 -8.49
CA ASP A 45 -17.56 3.59 -7.88
C ASP A 45 -17.63 3.75 -6.35
N ALA A 46 -16.50 3.99 -5.67
CA ALA A 46 -16.45 4.26 -4.24
C ALA A 46 -17.19 5.57 -3.90
N MET A 47 -16.96 6.65 -4.66
CA MET A 47 -17.65 7.93 -4.49
C MET A 47 -19.17 7.80 -4.74
N ALA A 48 -19.58 7.05 -5.76
CA ALA A 48 -21.00 6.80 -6.02
C ALA A 48 -21.67 6.04 -4.87
N ARG A 49 -21.00 5.03 -4.31
CA ARG A 49 -21.49 4.30 -3.12
C ARG A 49 -21.57 5.17 -1.87
N ALA A 50 -20.64 6.11 -1.74
CA ALA A 50 -20.66 7.10 -0.67
C ALA A 50 -21.78 8.15 -0.86
N GLY A 51 -22.39 8.26 -2.06
CA GLY A 51 -23.37 9.28 -2.38
C GLY A 51 -22.78 10.71 -2.38
N ALA A 52 -21.47 10.83 -2.64
CA ALA A 52 -20.73 12.09 -2.56
C ALA A 52 -20.14 12.49 -3.92
N ALA A 53 -19.98 13.78 -4.14
CA ALA A 53 -19.30 14.33 -5.30
C ALA A 53 -17.81 14.54 -5.01
N MET A 54 -16.97 14.56 -6.05
CA MET A 54 -15.53 14.82 -5.89
C MET A 54 -15.24 16.19 -5.26
N ALA A 55 -16.13 17.16 -5.43
CA ALA A 55 -16.01 18.49 -4.84
C ALA A 55 -16.27 18.51 -3.32
N ASP A 56 -16.85 17.45 -2.75
CA ASP A 56 -17.13 17.36 -1.32
C ASP A 56 -15.91 16.83 -0.54
N LEU A 57 -14.91 16.31 -1.24
CA LEU A 57 -13.68 15.81 -0.63
C LEU A 57 -12.91 16.93 0.07
N THR A 58 -12.38 16.64 1.23
CA THR A 58 -11.49 17.52 2.00
C THR A 58 -10.06 16.99 2.06
N ASP A 59 -9.91 15.66 1.94
CA ASP A 59 -8.63 14.96 2.13
C ASP A 59 -8.47 13.83 1.12
N VAL A 60 -7.21 13.50 0.80
CA VAL A 60 -6.83 12.33 0.03
C VAL A 60 -5.68 11.59 0.69
N ALA A 61 -5.80 10.28 0.87
CA ALA A 61 -4.74 9.42 1.40
C ALA A 61 -4.31 8.37 0.37
N VAL A 62 -3.00 8.11 0.29
CA VAL A 62 -2.46 7.11 -0.63
C VAL A 62 -1.37 6.29 0.02
N GLY A 63 -1.41 4.97 -0.24
CA GLY A 63 -0.27 4.10 0.01
C GLY A 63 0.87 4.40 -0.96
N VAL A 64 2.03 4.80 -0.42
CA VAL A 64 3.18 5.18 -1.25
C VAL A 64 4.09 4.00 -1.58
N GLY A 65 3.74 2.79 -1.15
CA GLY A 65 4.54 1.58 -1.31
C GLY A 65 5.23 1.15 0.01
N PRO A 66 6.17 0.20 -0.07
CA PRO A 66 6.86 -0.29 -1.27
C PRO A 66 5.97 -1.17 -2.17
N GLY A 67 6.29 -1.21 -3.46
CA GLY A 67 5.53 -1.97 -4.45
C GLY A 67 6.09 -1.85 -5.86
N PRO A 68 5.40 -2.44 -6.87
CA PRO A 68 5.78 -2.33 -8.27
C PRO A 68 5.78 -0.90 -8.78
N PHE A 69 6.80 -0.53 -9.54
CA PHE A 69 7.08 0.82 -10.02
C PHE A 69 5.89 1.51 -10.70
N THR A 70 5.18 0.81 -11.59
CA THR A 70 4.05 1.40 -12.32
C THR A 70 2.86 1.65 -11.38
N GLY A 71 2.51 0.70 -10.54
CA GLY A 71 1.41 0.83 -9.58
C GLY A 71 1.62 2.02 -8.65
N LEU A 72 2.78 2.12 -8.01
CA LEU A 72 3.09 3.23 -7.11
C LEU A 72 2.95 4.60 -7.78
N ARG A 73 3.43 4.73 -9.02
CA ARG A 73 3.28 5.99 -9.76
C ARG A 73 1.84 6.35 -10.04
N VAL A 74 1.05 5.38 -10.45
CA VAL A 74 -0.38 5.61 -10.71
C VAL A 74 -1.07 6.14 -9.45
N GLY A 75 -0.87 5.50 -8.30
CA GLY A 75 -1.46 5.96 -7.04
C GLY A 75 -0.97 7.34 -6.64
N VAL A 76 0.33 7.52 -6.47
CA VAL A 76 0.90 8.78 -5.97
C VAL A 76 0.60 9.95 -6.90
N VAL A 77 0.72 9.79 -8.23
CA VAL A 77 0.41 10.87 -9.18
C VAL A 77 -1.09 11.21 -9.15
N THR A 78 -1.97 10.20 -9.01
CA THR A 78 -3.41 10.46 -8.85
C THR A 78 -3.71 11.26 -7.59
N ALA A 79 -3.10 10.90 -6.44
CA ALA A 79 -3.28 11.63 -5.19
C ALA A 79 -2.79 13.08 -5.29
N LEU A 80 -1.59 13.30 -5.84
CA LEU A 80 -1.02 14.63 -6.07
C LEU A 80 -1.90 15.48 -7.00
N THR A 81 -2.43 14.88 -8.07
CA THR A 81 -3.31 15.57 -9.02
C THR A 81 -4.61 15.98 -8.34
N LEU A 82 -5.25 15.08 -7.60
CA LEU A 82 -6.48 15.38 -6.87
C LEU A 82 -6.25 16.47 -5.81
N ALA A 83 -5.18 16.34 -5.00
CA ALA A 83 -4.84 17.31 -3.98
C ALA A 83 -4.64 18.71 -4.59
N SER A 84 -3.87 18.81 -5.67
CA SER A 84 -3.58 20.08 -6.35
C SER A 84 -4.82 20.68 -7.02
N THR A 85 -5.67 19.85 -7.64
CA THR A 85 -6.82 20.34 -8.42
C THR A 85 -7.99 20.76 -7.52
N LEU A 86 -8.21 20.01 -6.43
CA LEU A 86 -9.35 20.22 -5.52
C LEU A 86 -8.96 20.93 -4.23
N GLY A 87 -7.68 21.23 -4.01
CA GLY A 87 -7.19 21.88 -2.79
C GLY A 87 -7.28 20.97 -1.54
N LEU A 88 -7.08 19.66 -1.71
CA LEU A 88 -7.22 18.69 -0.61
C LEU A 88 -5.97 18.65 0.27
N VAL A 89 -6.16 18.34 1.55
CA VAL A 89 -5.08 17.85 2.41
C VAL A 89 -4.66 16.46 1.93
N SER A 90 -3.36 16.22 1.85
CA SER A 90 -2.86 14.96 1.29
C SER A 90 -2.01 14.19 2.29
N HIS A 91 -2.22 12.86 2.38
CA HIS A 91 -1.60 11.95 3.33
C HIS A 91 -0.92 10.80 2.60
N GLY A 92 0.40 10.65 2.76
CA GLY A 92 1.16 9.51 2.28
C GLY A 92 1.43 8.52 3.41
N VAL A 93 1.17 7.23 3.20
CA VAL A 93 1.39 6.18 4.21
C VAL A 93 2.12 5.01 3.57
N CYS A 94 3.06 4.40 4.31
CA CYS A 94 3.71 3.17 3.85
C CYS A 94 2.69 2.03 3.69
N SER A 95 2.67 1.37 2.54
CA SER A 95 1.69 0.30 2.27
C SER A 95 1.83 -0.90 3.21
N LEU A 96 3.01 -1.15 3.76
CA LEU A 96 3.19 -2.19 4.79
C LEU A 96 2.55 -1.79 6.13
N ASP A 97 2.52 -0.49 6.47
CA ASP A 97 1.83 0.00 7.68
C ASP A 97 0.30 -0.16 7.55
N ILE A 98 -0.21 -0.04 6.31
CA ILE A 98 -1.64 -0.27 6.02
C ILE A 98 -2.00 -1.74 6.26
N VAL A 99 -1.17 -2.68 5.78
CA VAL A 99 -1.36 -4.11 6.07
C VAL A 99 -1.24 -4.39 7.57
N ALA A 100 -0.24 -3.80 8.23
CA ALA A 100 -0.04 -3.98 9.66
C ALA A 100 -1.24 -3.53 10.50
N ALA A 101 -1.96 -2.49 10.06
CA ALA A 101 -3.12 -1.96 10.79
C ALA A 101 -4.28 -2.96 10.95
N ASP A 102 -4.39 -3.91 10.03
CA ASP A 102 -5.41 -4.98 10.07
C ASP A 102 -4.93 -6.25 10.79
N VAL A 103 -3.65 -6.33 11.17
CA VAL A 103 -3.10 -7.51 11.84
C VAL A 103 -3.58 -7.58 13.29
N GLN A 104 -4.00 -8.77 13.71
CA GLN A 104 -4.33 -9.05 15.11
C GLN A 104 -3.22 -9.91 15.73
N ALA A 105 -2.22 -9.25 16.31
CA ALA A 105 -1.14 -9.92 17.01
C ALA A 105 -0.86 -9.22 18.36
N GLU A 106 -0.58 -10.03 19.39
CA GLU A 106 -0.26 -9.50 20.74
C GLU A 106 1.23 -9.11 20.88
N GLY A 107 2.11 -9.66 20.05
CA GLY A 107 3.55 -9.49 20.11
C GLY A 107 4.13 -8.86 18.85
N GLU A 108 5.43 -9.06 18.65
CA GLU A 108 6.10 -8.65 17.43
C GLU A 108 5.70 -9.56 16.25
N PHE A 109 5.61 -8.97 15.07
CA PHE A 109 5.28 -9.66 13.84
C PHE A 109 5.94 -9.00 12.63
N LEU A 110 5.98 -9.74 11.53
CA LEU A 110 6.42 -9.26 10.23
C LEU A 110 5.20 -8.99 9.33
N VAL A 111 5.31 -7.96 8.50
CA VAL A 111 4.45 -7.81 7.31
C VAL A 111 5.32 -8.02 6.09
N ALA A 112 4.86 -8.82 5.14
CA ALA A 112 5.56 -9.10 3.90
C ALA A 112 4.62 -9.05 2.69
N THR A 113 5.03 -8.33 1.64
CA THR A 113 4.36 -8.28 0.33
C THR A 113 5.29 -8.75 -0.78
N ASP A 114 4.76 -9.22 -1.92
CA ASP A 114 5.59 -9.73 -3.02
C ASP A 114 6.43 -8.61 -3.67
N ALA A 115 7.74 -8.74 -3.61
CA ALA A 115 8.67 -7.84 -4.27
C ALA A 115 9.11 -8.33 -5.65
N ARG A 116 8.48 -9.39 -6.20
CA ARG A 116 8.93 -10.10 -7.39
C ARG A 116 10.34 -10.70 -7.23
N ARG A 117 10.84 -11.41 -8.24
CA ARG A 117 12.19 -11.99 -8.26
C ARG A 117 12.51 -12.89 -7.06
N LYS A 118 11.52 -13.57 -6.49
CA LYS A 118 11.62 -14.40 -5.29
C LYS A 118 12.12 -13.65 -4.07
N GLU A 119 11.68 -12.40 -3.91
CA GLU A 119 11.95 -11.55 -2.75
C GLU A 119 10.64 -10.96 -2.23
N VAL A 120 10.68 -10.46 -0.99
CA VAL A 120 9.57 -9.78 -0.33
C VAL A 120 9.98 -8.37 0.11
N TYR A 121 9.07 -7.42 -0.01
CA TYR A 121 9.12 -6.19 0.78
C TYR A 121 8.61 -6.53 2.17
N TRP A 122 9.32 -6.11 3.20
CA TRP A 122 8.97 -6.45 4.56
C TRP A 122 9.26 -5.33 5.55
N ALA A 123 8.55 -5.37 6.67
CA ALA A 123 8.81 -4.56 7.84
C ALA A 123 8.44 -5.34 9.11
N ARG A 124 9.07 -5.00 10.24
CA ARG A 124 8.80 -5.57 11.56
C ARG A 124 8.03 -4.58 12.42
N TYR A 125 7.02 -5.09 13.09
CA TYR A 125 6.12 -4.32 13.93
C TYR A 125 6.10 -4.86 15.36
N GLY A 126 5.86 -3.98 16.31
CA GLY A 126 5.63 -4.31 17.72
C GLY A 126 4.18 -4.11 18.14
N GLY A 127 3.95 -4.18 19.43
CA GLY A 127 2.64 -3.91 20.01
C GLY A 127 2.10 -2.54 19.60
N GLY A 128 0.79 -2.46 19.35
CA GLY A 128 0.13 -1.25 18.85
C GLY A 128 0.46 -0.91 17.38
N HIS A 129 1.01 -1.87 16.62
CA HIS A 129 1.35 -1.74 15.20
C HIS A 129 2.43 -0.69 14.90
N VAL A 130 3.30 -0.41 15.87
CA VAL A 130 4.42 0.49 15.70
C VAL A 130 5.50 -0.22 14.88
N ARG A 131 5.90 0.37 13.76
CA ARG A 131 6.99 -0.16 12.94
C ARG A 131 8.31 -0.01 13.67
N LEU A 132 8.99 -1.15 13.90
CA LEU A 132 10.27 -1.25 14.62
C LEU A 132 11.45 -1.28 13.65
N ASP A 133 11.26 -1.82 12.43
CA ASP A 133 12.30 -1.96 11.43
C ASP A 133 11.70 -2.02 10.01
N GLY A 134 12.42 -1.52 9.01
CA GLY A 134 11.98 -1.46 7.62
C GLY A 134 11.35 -0.12 7.21
N PRO A 135 10.82 -0.04 5.99
CA PRO A 135 10.65 -1.14 5.02
C PRO A 135 11.96 -1.54 4.32
N HIS A 136 12.13 -2.81 4.06
CA HIS A 136 13.28 -3.41 3.40
C HIS A 136 12.84 -4.39 2.29
N VAL A 137 13.83 -4.92 1.53
CA VAL A 137 13.64 -6.00 0.57
C VAL A 137 14.65 -7.10 0.85
N LEU A 138 14.18 -8.34 0.96
CA LEU A 138 15.02 -9.53 1.18
C LEU A 138 14.44 -10.77 0.50
N LYS A 139 15.26 -11.81 0.36
CA LYS A 139 14.74 -13.14 0.06
C LYS A 139 14.03 -13.71 1.29
N PRO A 140 12.93 -14.44 1.11
CA PRO A 140 12.18 -15.04 2.23
C PRO A 140 13.05 -15.90 3.16
N ALA A 141 13.98 -16.68 2.60
CA ALA A 141 14.89 -17.51 3.40
C ALA A 141 15.83 -16.69 4.29
N ASP A 142 16.33 -15.55 3.79
CA ASP A 142 17.22 -14.68 4.57
C ASP A 142 16.41 -13.96 5.67
N LEU A 143 15.16 -13.58 5.39
CA LEU A 143 14.25 -13.00 6.37
C LEU A 143 13.90 -14.00 7.48
N ALA A 144 13.62 -15.25 7.12
CA ALA A 144 13.34 -16.32 8.08
C ALA A 144 14.52 -16.60 9.00
N LEU A 145 15.75 -16.51 8.50
CA LEU A 145 16.98 -16.66 9.32
C LEU A 145 17.16 -15.50 10.30
N GLN A 146 16.78 -14.27 9.93
CA GLN A 146 16.88 -13.11 10.80
C GLN A 146 15.77 -13.10 11.88
N HIS A 147 14.60 -13.63 11.57
CA HIS A 147 13.42 -13.61 12.44
C HIS A 147 12.72 -14.98 12.47
N PRO A 148 13.37 -16.03 12.99
CA PRO A 148 12.89 -17.42 12.85
C PRO A 148 11.57 -17.68 13.60
N ASP A 149 11.27 -16.91 14.63
CA ASP A 149 10.14 -17.15 15.52
C ASP A 149 8.95 -16.20 15.27
N LEU A 150 9.12 -15.14 14.48
CA LEU A 150 8.07 -14.17 14.27
C LEU A 150 7.03 -14.66 13.26
N PRO A 151 5.72 -14.49 13.57
CA PRO A 151 4.67 -14.70 12.59
C PRO A 151 4.77 -13.61 11.50
N ALA A 152 4.48 -13.98 10.27
CA ALA A 152 4.51 -13.10 9.11
C ALA A 152 3.11 -13.00 8.48
N TYR A 153 2.67 -11.77 8.23
CA TYR A 153 1.36 -11.45 7.66
C TYR A 153 1.50 -10.82 6.28
N GLY A 154 0.42 -10.83 5.52
CA GLY A 154 0.35 -10.25 4.19
C GLY A 154 0.61 -11.25 3.08
N GLN A 155 0.28 -10.87 1.86
CA GLN A 155 0.30 -11.72 0.66
C GLN A 155 1.68 -12.34 0.38
N GLY A 156 2.77 -11.61 0.64
CA GLY A 156 4.12 -12.16 0.46
C GLY A 156 4.46 -13.25 1.47
N ALA A 157 3.94 -13.20 2.70
CA ALA A 157 4.13 -14.26 3.68
C ALA A 157 3.46 -15.55 3.22
N HIS A 158 2.23 -15.47 2.72
CA HIS A 158 1.49 -16.64 2.21
C HIS A 158 2.08 -17.19 0.91
N LEU A 159 2.62 -16.34 0.04
CA LEU A 159 3.31 -16.79 -1.18
C LEU A 159 4.52 -17.68 -0.86
N TYR A 160 5.15 -17.47 0.28
CA TYR A 160 6.33 -18.21 0.75
C TYR A 160 6.04 -18.96 2.07
N ASP A 161 4.81 -19.45 2.22
CA ASP A 161 4.44 -20.31 3.35
C ASP A 161 5.32 -21.58 3.37
N GLY A 162 5.75 -21.98 4.57
CA GLY A 162 6.75 -23.03 4.76
C GLY A 162 8.20 -22.53 4.75
N VAL A 163 8.48 -21.28 4.30
CA VAL A 163 9.75 -20.58 4.50
C VAL A 163 9.56 -19.49 5.57
N LEU A 164 8.52 -18.68 5.41
CA LEU A 164 8.05 -17.74 6.44
C LEU A 164 6.94 -18.39 7.25
N ARG A 165 6.80 -17.99 8.51
CA ARG A 165 5.69 -18.44 9.37
C ARG A 165 4.43 -17.64 9.03
N ALA A 166 3.80 -17.96 7.91
CA ALA A 166 2.59 -17.27 7.49
C ALA A 166 1.49 -17.38 8.55
N ALA A 167 0.85 -16.27 8.86
CA ALA A 167 -0.20 -16.15 9.86
C ALA A 167 -1.34 -15.26 9.37
N GLY A 168 -2.54 -15.47 9.88
CA GLY A 168 -3.74 -14.75 9.48
C GLY A 168 -4.13 -15.01 8.02
N GLU A 169 -4.84 -14.08 7.43
CA GLU A 169 -5.21 -14.13 6.02
C GLU A 169 -4.17 -13.42 5.14
N ALA A 170 -4.10 -13.82 3.86
CA ALA A 170 -3.27 -13.15 2.85
C ALA A 170 -3.85 -11.76 2.58
N GLY A 171 -3.35 -10.76 3.28
CA GLY A 171 -3.86 -9.38 3.21
C GLY A 171 -3.09 -8.52 2.22
N ASP A 172 -3.82 -7.80 1.37
CA ASP A 172 -3.34 -6.64 0.60
C ASP A 172 -3.57 -5.36 1.41
N PRO A 173 -2.88 -4.24 1.09
CA PRO A 173 -3.15 -2.95 1.71
C PRO A 173 -4.60 -2.52 1.44
N ARG A 174 -5.43 -2.44 2.49
CA ARG A 174 -6.83 -2.07 2.36
C ARG A 174 -7.02 -0.56 2.54
N ALA A 175 -7.67 0.08 1.59
CA ALA A 175 -7.95 1.52 1.65
C ALA A 175 -8.80 1.92 2.87
N ALA A 176 -9.66 1.03 3.35
CA ALA A 176 -10.40 1.24 4.60
C ALA A 176 -9.48 1.33 5.82
N ALA A 177 -8.45 0.48 5.90
CA ALA A 177 -7.44 0.54 6.96
C ALA A 177 -6.59 1.81 6.86
N LEU A 178 -6.19 2.21 5.63
CA LEU A 178 -5.51 3.48 5.39
C LEU A 178 -6.35 4.66 5.89
N ALA A 179 -7.63 4.72 5.52
CA ALA A 179 -8.53 5.78 5.95
C ALA A 179 -8.64 5.82 7.50
N ALA A 180 -8.80 4.66 8.14
CA ALA A 180 -8.88 4.57 9.59
C ALA A 180 -7.59 5.03 10.29
N LEU A 181 -6.41 4.72 9.74
CA LEU A 181 -5.13 5.22 10.25
C LEU A 181 -5.06 6.73 10.22
N VAL A 182 -5.43 7.35 9.09
CA VAL A 182 -5.40 8.82 8.92
C VAL A 182 -6.41 9.50 9.85
N VAL A 183 -7.66 9.06 9.84
CA VAL A 183 -8.75 9.66 10.66
C VAL A 183 -8.46 9.54 12.16
N SER A 184 -7.87 8.43 12.60
CA SER A 184 -7.50 8.24 14.01
C SER A 184 -6.21 8.95 14.44
N GLY A 185 -5.50 9.61 13.52
CA GLY A 185 -4.18 10.23 13.78
C GLY A 185 -3.07 9.23 14.10
N ARG A 186 -3.24 7.95 13.74
CA ARG A 186 -2.23 6.90 13.95
C ARG A 186 -1.33 6.66 12.72
N ALA A 187 -1.64 7.30 11.60
CA ALA A 187 -0.82 7.19 10.41
C ALA A 187 0.59 7.77 10.66
N ILE A 188 1.62 7.02 10.32
CA ILE A 188 2.98 7.55 10.19
C ILE A 188 3.07 8.13 8.78
N GLU A 189 2.87 9.45 8.70
CA GLU A 189 2.86 10.15 7.43
C GLU A 189 4.26 10.27 6.84
N VAL A 190 4.34 10.06 5.53
CA VAL A 190 5.55 10.19 4.73
C VAL A 190 5.25 11.08 3.51
N PRO A 191 6.27 11.65 2.86
CA PRO A 191 6.06 12.43 1.63
C PRO A 191 5.28 11.66 0.57
N LEU A 192 4.46 12.38 -0.23
CA LEU A 192 3.75 11.82 -1.38
C LEU A 192 4.73 11.52 -2.52
N GLU A 193 5.65 10.62 -2.28
CA GLU A 193 6.63 10.14 -3.24
C GLU A 193 6.64 8.62 -3.25
N PRO A 194 6.73 7.98 -4.44
CA PRO A 194 6.79 6.53 -4.50
C PRO A 194 7.99 5.97 -3.73
N LEU A 195 7.74 5.08 -2.78
CA LEU A 195 8.77 4.46 -1.95
C LEU A 195 9.46 3.33 -2.72
N TYR A 196 10.48 3.70 -3.48
CA TYR A 196 11.27 2.74 -4.25
C TYR A 196 12.38 2.13 -3.41
N LEU A 197 12.25 0.86 -3.03
CA LEU A 197 13.32 0.09 -2.40
C LEU A 197 14.25 -0.58 -3.42
N ARG A 198 13.94 -0.46 -4.70
CA ARG A 198 14.77 -0.95 -5.82
C ARG A 198 14.92 0.11 -6.90
N ARG A 199 16.03 0.04 -7.60
CA ARG A 199 16.19 0.83 -8.83
C ARG A 199 15.28 0.26 -9.93
N PRO A 200 14.72 1.12 -10.81
CA PRO A 200 13.97 0.67 -11.97
C PRO A 200 14.80 -0.31 -12.82
N ASP A 201 14.15 -1.34 -13.37
CA ASP A 201 14.77 -2.33 -14.25
C ASP A 201 15.13 -1.80 -15.64
N ALA A 202 14.85 -0.54 -15.95
CA ALA A 202 15.17 0.08 -17.22
C ALA A 202 16.68 0.23 -17.37
N VAL A 203 17.30 -0.70 -18.10
CA VAL A 203 18.65 -0.54 -18.62
C VAL A 203 18.57 0.49 -19.74
N PRO A 204 19.37 1.59 -19.73
CA PRO A 204 19.46 2.48 -20.88
C PRO A 204 19.81 1.64 -22.11
N GLN A 205 19.02 1.76 -23.18
CA GLN A 205 19.37 1.12 -24.45
C GLN A 205 20.77 1.61 -24.83
N GLY A 206 21.71 0.67 -24.88
CA GLY A 206 23.08 0.99 -25.26
C GLY A 206 23.08 1.68 -26.61
N VAL A 207 23.77 2.79 -26.70
CA VAL A 207 24.04 3.47 -27.98
C VAL A 207 24.65 2.42 -28.91
N SER A 208 23.89 2.00 -29.92
CA SER A 208 24.38 1.14 -30.98
C SER A 208 25.60 1.80 -31.57
N LYS A 209 26.80 1.23 -31.39
CA LYS A 209 27.99 1.63 -32.13
C LYS A 209 27.70 1.31 -33.59
N ARG A 210 27.37 2.36 -34.37
CA ARG A 210 27.42 2.25 -35.82
C ARG A 210 28.87 1.98 -36.19
N ALA A 211 29.11 0.83 -36.79
CA ALA A 211 30.32 0.49 -37.51
C ALA A 211 30.33 1.23 -38.84
#